data_ac4a1bfbd19703a269fbf4db09615702
#
_entry.id   ac4a1bfbd19703a269fbf4db09615702
#
_cell.length_a   1.000
_cell.length_b   1.000
_cell.length_c   1.000
_cell.angle_alpha   90.00
_cell.angle_beta   90.00
_cell.angle_gamma   90.00
#
_symmetry.space_group_name_H-M   'P 1'
#
loop_
_entity.id
_entity.type
_entity.pdbx_description
1 polymer ?
#
loop_
_entity_poly.entity_id
_entity_poly.type
_entity_poly.pdbx_seq_one_letter_code
_entity_poly.pdbx_strand_id
1 'polypeptide(L)'
;MTRLPRTEILDKSKYFHILTCGLVRENVFKEDNLKRFYVNAMAEKAADMGVSVLAYVVMDNHSHLVVTAEDANVVPEFMRRLNTTYAKFFNRIKNRSGYVFKGRYDSEPLLTAEQGESCITFVHNNPCAAGVGLF
;
A
#
# COMPACT_ATOMS: atom_id res chain seq x y z
N MET A 1 10.11 -18.51 9.21
CA MET A 1 10.69 -18.22 7.89
C MET A 1 11.46 -16.92 7.93
N THR A 2 12.70 -16.94 7.48
CA THR A 2 13.52 -15.75 7.43
C THR A 2 13.12 -14.88 6.25
N ARG A 3 12.89 -13.61 6.52
CA ARG A 3 12.53 -12.65 5.47
C ARG A 3 13.80 -12.18 4.75
N LEU A 4 13.77 -12.21 3.42
CA LEU A 4 14.88 -11.70 2.62
C LEU A 4 14.94 -10.17 2.71
N PRO A 5 16.15 -9.58 2.59
CA PRO A 5 16.26 -8.12 2.47
C PRO A 5 15.43 -7.60 1.30
N ARG A 6 14.82 -6.43 1.44
CA ARG A 6 13.96 -5.86 0.40
C ARG A 6 14.68 -5.65 -0.92
N THR A 7 15.93 -5.20 -0.88
CA THR A 7 16.73 -4.98 -2.09
C THR A 7 16.90 -6.28 -2.88
N GLU A 8 17.14 -7.39 -2.19
CA GLU A 8 17.29 -8.68 -2.84
C GLU A 8 15.98 -9.17 -3.47
N ILE A 9 14.85 -8.96 -2.78
CA ILE A 9 13.53 -9.29 -3.30
C ILE A 9 13.21 -8.43 -4.52
N LEU A 10 13.45 -7.13 -4.44
CA LEU A 10 13.15 -6.19 -5.52
C LEU A 10 13.91 -6.49 -6.80
N ASP A 11 15.14 -7.03 -6.70
CA ASP A 11 15.93 -7.39 -7.86
C ASP A 11 15.34 -8.59 -8.62
N LYS A 12 14.50 -9.40 -7.96
CA LYS A 12 13.94 -10.63 -8.53
C LYS A 12 12.54 -10.46 -9.11
N SER A 13 11.85 -9.37 -8.77
CA SER A 13 10.48 -9.15 -9.22
C SER A 13 10.21 -7.67 -9.37
N LYS A 14 9.25 -7.36 -10.26
CA LYS A 14 8.74 -5.99 -10.44
C LYS A 14 7.30 -5.85 -9.97
N TYR A 15 6.67 -6.92 -9.49
CA TYR A 15 5.28 -6.93 -9.04
C TYR A 15 5.24 -7.29 -7.57
N PHE A 16 4.52 -6.50 -6.79
CA PHE A 16 4.50 -6.66 -5.34
C PHE A 16 3.10 -6.53 -4.77
N HIS A 17 2.78 -7.41 -3.82
CA HIS A 17 1.62 -7.24 -2.95
C HIS A 17 2.11 -6.56 -1.68
N ILE A 18 1.53 -5.42 -1.35
CA ILE A 18 1.96 -4.60 -0.22
C ILE A 18 0.82 -4.47 0.77
N LEU A 19 1.14 -4.73 2.04
CA LEU A 19 0.21 -4.61 3.16
C LEU A 19 0.70 -3.51 4.10
N THR A 20 -0.17 -2.55 4.41
CA THR A 20 0.12 -1.48 5.36
C THR A 20 -0.90 -1.51 6.47
N CYS A 21 -0.45 -1.58 7.72
CA CYS A 21 -1.33 -1.67 8.89
C CYS A 21 -1.18 -0.48 9.81
N GLY A 22 -2.28 -0.07 10.44
CA GLY A 22 -2.25 0.92 11.51
C GLY A 22 -1.51 0.40 12.73
N LEU A 23 -0.90 1.30 13.49
CA LEU A 23 -0.17 0.96 14.71
C LEU A 23 -1.15 0.35 15.70
N VAL A 24 -0.79 -0.81 16.28
CA VAL A 24 -1.63 -1.56 17.22
C VAL A 24 -3.03 -1.79 16.64
N ARG A 25 -3.11 -2.02 15.33
CA ARG A 25 -4.35 -2.24 14.57
C ARG A 25 -5.38 -1.11 14.71
N GLU A 26 -4.89 0.12 14.93
CA GLU A 26 -5.74 1.28 14.99
C GLU A 26 -6.47 1.51 13.66
N ASN A 27 -7.71 1.99 13.72
CA ASN A 27 -8.51 2.27 12.54
C ASN A 27 -8.08 3.58 11.89
N VAL A 28 -6.96 3.54 11.18
CA VAL A 28 -6.36 4.74 10.57
C VAL A 28 -7.04 5.14 9.27
N PHE A 29 -7.92 4.30 8.73
CA PHE A 29 -8.64 4.56 7.48
C PHE A 29 -10.16 4.43 7.66
N LYS A 30 -10.69 4.61 8.87
CA LYS A 30 -12.08 4.26 9.14
C LYS A 30 -13.09 5.13 8.37
N GLU A 31 -12.93 6.44 8.39
CA GLU A 31 -13.86 7.35 7.75
C GLU A 31 -13.61 7.43 6.24
N ASP A 32 -14.67 7.70 5.48
CA ASP A 32 -14.58 7.75 4.02
C ASP A 32 -13.62 8.84 3.53
N ASN A 33 -13.56 9.98 4.20
CA ASN A 33 -12.63 11.04 3.84
C ASN A 33 -11.16 10.61 4.02
N LEU A 34 -10.89 9.77 5.00
CA LEU A 34 -9.54 9.23 5.22
C LEU A 34 -9.16 8.26 4.08
N LYS A 35 -10.07 7.35 3.74
CA LYS A 35 -9.85 6.43 2.64
C LYS A 35 -9.63 7.17 1.32
N ARG A 36 -10.45 8.18 1.07
CA ARG A 36 -10.35 9.00 -0.16
C ARG A 36 -9.03 9.74 -0.24
N PHE A 37 -8.58 10.32 0.87
CA PHE A 37 -7.30 11.00 0.88
C PHE A 37 -6.16 10.04 0.56
N TYR A 38 -6.18 8.85 1.17
CA TYR A 38 -5.15 7.84 0.94
C TYR A 38 -5.10 7.41 -0.54
N VAL A 39 -6.25 7.13 -1.13
CA VAL A 39 -6.34 6.73 -2.53
C VAL A 39 -5.88 7.84 -3.46
N ASN A 40 -6.26 9.09 -3.17
CA ASN A 40 -5.84 10.23 -3.99
C ASN A 40 -4.33 10.45 -3.89
N ALA A 41 -3.75 10.33 -2.70
CA ALA A 41 -2.30 10.44 -2.50
C ALA A 41 -1.57 9.30 -3.23
N MET A 42 -2.12 8.10 -3.17
CA MET A 42 -1.58 6.93 -3.87
C MET A 42 -1.51 7.19 -5.38
N ALA A 43 -2.61 7.64 -5.97
CA ALA A 43 -2.67 7.91 -7.41
C ALA A 43 -1.68 9.00 -7.81
N GLU A 44 -1.59 10.07 -7.02
CA GLU A 44 -0.67 11.18 -7.28
C GLU A 44 0.79 10.73 -7.21
N LYS A 45 1.17 10.02 -6.15
CA LYS A 45 2.55 9.55 -6.00
C LYS A 45 2.91 8.52 -7.08
N ALA A 46 1.97 7.64 -7.42
CA ALA A 46 2.20 6.65 -8.47
C ALA A 46 2.47 7.31 -9.80
N ALA A 47 1.68 8.33 -10.17
CA ALA A 47 1.88 9.06 -11.41
C ALA A 47 3.24 9.77 -11.44
N ASP A 48 3.63 10.38 -10.32
CA ASP A 48 4.90 11.12 -10.23
C ASP A 48 6.12 10.20 -10.30
N MET A 49 5.99 8.97 -9.85
CA MET A 49 7.14 8.08 -9.65
C MET A 49 7.20 6.91 -10.63
N GLY A 50 6.28 6.85 -11.60
CA GLY A 50 6.27 5.76 -12.57
C GLY A 50 5.87 4.42 -11.96
N VAL A 51 5.05 4.44 -10.93
CA VAL A 51 4.50 3.24 -10.31
C VAL A 51 3.10 3.02 -10.85
N SER A 52 2.77 1.78 -11.20
CA SER A 52 1.41 1.40 -11.59
C SER A 52 0.76 0.64 -10.46
N VAL A 53 -0.39 1.12 -10.01
CA VAL A 53 -1.19 0.41 -9.00
C VAL A 53 -2.23 -0.40 -9.75
N LEU A 54 -2.07 -1.72 -9.73
CA LEU A 54 -2.93 -2.64 -10.47
C LEU A 54 -4.24 -2.91 -9.75
N ALA A 55 -4.18 -2.93 -8.42
CA ALA A 55 -5.36 -3.15 -7.60
C ALA A 55 -5.10 -2.59 -6.20
N TYR A 56 -6.15 -2.18 -5.52
CA TYR A 56 -6.03 -1.75 -4.14
C TYR A 56 -7.33 -2.01 -3.39
N VAL A 57 -7.22 -2.16 -2.07
CA VAL A 57 -8.35 -2.13 -1.17
C VAL A 57 -7.91 -1.45 0.12
N VAL A 58 -8.74 -0.53 0.61
CA VAL A 58 -8.48 0.19 1.86
C VAL A 58 -9.56 -0.20 2.86
N MET A 59 -9.13 -0.88 3.90
CA MET A 59 -10.00 -1.29 5.00
C MET A 59 -9.82 -0.32 6.17
N ASP A 60 -10.57 -0.51 7.25
CA ASP A 60 -10.53 0.46 8.35
C ASP A 60 -9.15 0.58 9.01
N ASN A 61 -8.44 -0.53 9.14
CA ASN A 61 -7.16 -0.55 9.85
C ASN A 61 -5.97 -1.00 9.01
N HIS A 62 -6.16 -1.28 7.74
CA HIS A 62 -5.06 -1.71 6.86
C HIS A 62 -5.44 -1.53 5.39
N SER A 63 -4.43 -1.60 4.53
CA SER A 63 -4.64 -1.54 3.09
C SER A 63 -3.82 -2.61 2.38
N HIS A 64 -4.34 -3.06 1.24
CA HIS A 64 -3.64 -3.95 0.32
C HIS A 64 -3.45 -3.24 -1.01
N LEU A 65 -2.25 -3.34 -1.56
CA LEU A 65 -1.90 -2.77 -2.86
C LEU A 65 -1.21 -3.83 -3.69
N VAL A 66 -1.53 -3.88 -4.97
CA VAL A 66 -0.73 -4.64 -5.95
C VAL A 66 -0.12 -3.62 -6.89
N VAL A 67 1.20 -3.54 -6.88
CA VAL A 67 1.93 -2.50 -7.62
C VAL A 67 3.01 -3.09 -8.51
N THR A 68 3.38 -2.35 -9.54
CA THR A 68 4.51 -2.65 -10.40
C THR A 68 5.19 -1.35 -10.84
N ALA A 69 6.47 -1.45 -11.22
CA ALA A 69 7.24 -0.34 -11.79
C ALA A 69 8.33 -0.91 -12.67
N GLU A 70 8.79 -0.13 -13.65
CA GLU A 70 9.91 -0.55 -14.48
C GLU A 70 11.18 -0.75 -13.66
N ASP A 71 11.42 0.19 -12.72
CA ASP A 71 12.49 0.08 -11.74
C ASP A 71 11.88 -0.26 -10.39
N ALA A 72 12.07 -1.50 -9.96
CA ALA A 72 11.51 -1.98 -8.70
C ALA A 72 12.03 -1.21 -7.48
N ASN A 73 13.20 -0.59 -7.59
CA ASN A 73 13.78 0.18 -6.50
C ASN A 73 13.00 1.46 -6.18
N VAL A 74 12.10 1.88 -7.08
CA VAL A 74 11.22 3.03 -6.85
C VAL A 74 10.11 2.69 -5.83
N VAL A 75 9.72 1.42 -5.72
CA VAL A 75 8.59 1.01 -4.88
C VAL A 75 8.78 1.37 -3.40
N PRO A 76 9.96 1.13 -2.76
CA PRO A 76 10.14 1.55 -1.37
C PRO A 76 10.00 3.06 -1.18
N GLU A 77 10.52 3.87 -2.10
CA GLU A 77 10.40 5.33 -2.02
C GLU A 77 8.96 5.77 -2.22
N PHE A 78 8.25 5.13 -3.12
CA PHE A 78 6.81 5.37 -3.31
C PHE A 78 6.04 5.14 -2.02
N MET A 79 6.28 4.00 -1.36
CA MET A 79 5.60 3.68 -0.11
C MET A 79 5.98 4.63 1.01
N ARG A 80 7.26 5.03 1.09
CA ARG A 80 7.72 5.99 2.08
C ARG A 80 6.98 7.32 1.92
N ARG A 81 6.89 7.82 0.71
CA ARG A 81 6.21 9.10 0.43
C ARG A 81 4.71 9.01 0.70
N LEU A 82 4.08 7.94 0.25
CA LEU A 82 2.65 7.73 0.47
C LEU A 82 2.33 7.69 1.97
N ASN A 83 3.04 6.86 2.71
CA ASN A 83 2.77 6.69 4.13
C ASN A 83 3.11 7.93 4.95
N THR A 84 4.17 8.65 4.59
CA THR A 84 4.53 9.91 5.26
C THR A 84 3.47 10.98 5.01
N THR A 85 3.03 11.12 3.77
CA THR A 85 1.99 12.10 3.41
C THR A 85 0.69 11.79 4.16
N TYR A 86 0.30 10.53 4.19
CA TYR A 86 -0.92 10.13 4.88
C TYR A 86 -0.81 10.32 6.39
N ALA A 87 0.31 9.94 6.99
CA ALA A 87 0.50 10.07 8.44
C ALA A 87 0.40 11.52 8.89
N LYS A 88 0.99 12.44 8.13
CA LYS A 88 0.88 13.86 8.42
C LYS A 88 -0.55 14.36 8.35
N PHE A 89 -1.28 13.94 7.33
CA PHE A 89 -2.69 14.29 7.17
C PHE A 89 -3.52 13.75 8.33
N PHE A 90 -3.37 12.45 8.64
CA PHE A 90 -4.12 11.80 9.69
C PHE A 90 -3.89 12.48 11.06
N ASN A 91 -2.63 12.73 11.39
CA ASN A 91 -2.30 13.38 12.66
C ASN A 91 -2.86 14.78 12.76
N ARG A 92 -2.87 15.53 11.65
CA ARG A 92 -3.46 16.86 11.62
C ARG A 92 -4.97 16.83 11.83
N ILE A 93 -5.66 15.92 11.11
CA ILE A 93 -7.12 15.79 11.21
C ILE A 93 -7.55 15.33 12.61
N LYS A 94 -6.79 14.40 13.19
CA LYS A 94 -7.12 13.82 14.50
C LYS A 94 -6.49 14.58 15.67
N ASN A 95 -5.77 15.66 15.39
CA ASN A 95 -5.07 16.47 16.38
C ASN A 95 -4.21 15.62 17.31
N ARG A 96 -3.33 14.81 16.69
CA ARG A 96 -2.42 13.91 17.41
C ARG A 96 -1.05 13.95 16.80
N SER A 97 -0.07 13.30 17.45
CA SER A 97 1.29 13.18 16.97
C SER A 97 1.77 11.74 17.15
N GLY A 98 2.92 11.43 16.53
CA GLY A 98 3.51 10.10 16.64
C GLY A 98 3.20 9.21 15.46
N TYR A 99 3.55 7.93 15.61
CA TYR A 99 3.42 6.96 14.53
C TYR A 99 1.95 6.62 14.25
N VAL A 100 1.62 6.53 12.97
CA VAL A 100 0.30 6.14 12.49
C VAL A 100 0.32 4.68 12.05
N PHE A 101 1.41 4.24 11.45
CA PHE A 101 1.54 2.89 10.92
C PHE A 101 2.45 2.02 11.78
N LYS A 102 2.21 0.71 11.73
CA LYS A 102 3.02 -0.30 12.39
C LYS A 102 4.34 -0.47 11.65
N GLY A 103 5.33 0.35 11.97
CA GLY A 103 6.65 0.26 11.37
C GLY A 103 6.61 0.26 9.84
N ARG A 104 7.40 -0.63 9.23
CA ARG A 104 7.45 -0.78 7.78
C ARG A 104 6.27 -1.59 7.27
N TYR A 105 5.82 -1.26 6.05
CA TYR A 105 4.84 -2.07 5.34
C TYR A 105 5.40 -3.47 5.05
N ASP A 106 4.52 -4.45 4.86
CA ASP A 106 4.91 -5.78 4.40
C ASP A 106 4.86 -5.81 2.88
N SER A 107 5.85 -6.44 2.27
CA SER A 107 5.95 -6.53 0.81
C SER A 107 6.24 -7.98 0.42
N GLU A 108 5.44 -8.51 -0.50
CA GLU A 108 5.57 -9.87 -1.00
C GLU A 108 5.72 -9.82 -2.52
N PRO A 109 6.83 -10.35 -3.08
CA PRO A 109 7.01 -10.34 -4.52
C PRO A 109 6.06 -11.34 -5.19
N LEU A 110 5.51 -10.94 -6.34
CA LEU A 110 4.66 -11.79 -7.16
C LEU A 110 5.52 -12.29 -8.31
N LEU A 111 5.97 -13.54 -8.20
CA LEU A 111 6.99 -14.09 -9.10
C LEU A 111 6.42 -14.74 -10.37
N THR A 112 5.11 -15.05 -10.38
CA THR A 112 4.45 -15.66 -11.52
C THR A 112 3.17 -14.92 -11.86
N ALA A 113 2.72 -15.04 -13.11
CA ALA A 113 1.44 -14.45 -13.54
C ALA A 113 0.28 -15.00 -12.74
N GLU A 114 0.32 -16.29 -12.40
CA GLU A 114 -0.71 -16.94 -11.61
C GLU A 114 -0.81 -16.33 -10.20
N GLN A 115 0.32 -16.09 -9.55
CA GLN A 115 0.35 -15.42 -8.24
C GLN A 115 -0.22 -14.01 -8.34
N GLY A 116 0.12 -13.29 -9.40
CA GLY A 116 -0.39 -11.94 -9.62
C GLY A 116 -1.90 -11.92 -9.80
N GLU A 117 -2.43 -12.81 -10.62
CA GLU A 117 -3.87 -12.93 -10.85
C GLU A 117 -4.61 -13.29 -9.59
N SER A 118 -4.10 -14.25 -8.83
CA SER A 118 -4.71 -14.66 -7.56
C SER A 118 -4.72 -13.51 -6.56
N CYS A 119 -3.66 -12.75 -6.48
CA CYS A 119 -3.55 -11.62 -5.57
C CYS A 119 -4.53 -10.51 -5.95
N ILE A 120 -4.63 -10.17 -7.23
CA ILE A 120 -5.57 -9.15 -7.72
C ILE A 120 -7.00 -9.59 -7.43
N THR A 121 -7.32 -10.85 -7.68
CA THR A 121 -8.66 -11.40 -7.39
C THR A 121 -8.96 -11.31 -5.90
N PHE A 122 -8.01 -11.66 -5.04
CA PHE A 122 -8.18 -11.55 -3.59
C PHE A 122 -8.49 -10.11 -3.17
N VAL A 123 -7.75 -9.14 -3.70
CA VAL A 123 -7.94 -7.74 -3.38
C VAL A 123 -9.34 -7.26 -3.83
N HIS A 124 -9.73 -7.61 -5.06
CA HIS A 124 -11.02 -7.19 -5.60
C HIS A 124 -12.22 -7.82 -4.89
N ASN A 125 -12.07 -9.06 -4.40
CA ASN A 125 -13.18 -9.80 -3.79
C ASN A 125 -13.25 -9.63 -2.28
N ASN A 126 -12.46 -8.73 -1.70
CA ASN A 126 -12.49 -8.51 -0.26
C ASN A 126 -13.81 -7.84 0.12
N PRO A 127 -14.68 -8.51 0.93
CA PRO A 127 -16.03 -7.99 1.20
C PRO A 127 -16.04 -6.79 2.13
N CYS A 128 -14.96 -6.53 2.83
CA CYS A 128 -14.86 -5.39 3.75
C CYS A 128 -14.27 -4.16 3.08
N ALA A 129 -14.04 -4.22 1.77
CA ALA A 129 -13.42 -3.12 1.03
C ALA A 129 -14.35 -1.92 0.95
N ALA A 130 -13.85 -0.76 1.34
CA ALA A 130 -14.55 0.51 1.18
C ALA A 130 -14.18 1.19 -0.14
N GLY A 131 -13.05 0.83 -0.72
CA GLY A 131 -12.66 1.30 -2.03
C GLY A 131 -11.81 0.25 -2.72
N VAL A 132 -12.22 -0.15 -3.92
CA VAL A 132 -11.47 -1.10 -4.76
C VAL A 132 -11.41 -0.51 -6.16
N GLY A 133 -10.23 -0.52 -6.75
CA GLY A 133 -10.07 0.03 -8.09
C GLY A 133 -8.79 -0.39 -8.78
N LEU A 134 -8.69 0.03 -10.03
CA LEU A 134 -7.51 -0.14 -10.87
C LEU A 134 -7.04 1.22 -11.35
N PHE A 135 -5.74 1.38 -11.40
CA PHE A 135 -5.13 2.57 -11.99
C PHE A 135 -4.37 2.20 -13.25
#